data_78e9c786e776ffb0088d0a06baa5674b
#
_entry.id   78e9c786e776ffb0088d0a06baa5674b
#
_cell.length_a   1.000
_cell.length_b   1.000
_cell.length_c   1.000
_cell.angle_alpha   90.00
_cell.angle_beta   90.00
_cell.angle_gamma   90.00
#
_symmetry.space_group_name_H-M   'P 1'
#
loop_
_entity.id
_entity.type
_entity.pdbx_description
1 polymer ?
#
loop_
_entity_poly.entity_id
_entity_poly.type
_entity_poly.pdbx_seq_one_letter_code
_entity_poly.pdbx_strand_id
1 'polypeptide(L)'
;SLEVHDEILDVSEPHHYDESISSIDLYEYTPQTQGNNNTSSVQISMTINNQDIYTLLSKSYISIKGQLRRLGNNNAYVATDEITLINNAMMHLFTGIKYELGNTTIETINYPGQTTSMIGYLSYPDDFSKSSGLICCWSKDTYTTADSDKYSPSAAAPAAGYIPGVNANYNEGFAIRKGHLFSANPLGCFEFHIPLSHIFGFAEYKKVIYGMKHTLTLTRSSDTAAIYRDATAVDGKVDITNISWHMPQIKMAPEYLTGMRKHIKKKITLPLAF
;
A
#
# COMPACT_ATOMS: atom_id res chain seq x y z
N SER A 1 43.60 2.30 9.12
CA SER A 1 42.21 1.87 8.90
C SER A 1 41.30 3.05 9.31
N LEU A 2 40.57 3.57 8.37
CA LEU A 2 39.48 4.49 8.68
C LEU A 2 38.39 3.66 9.36
N GLU A 3 38.27 3.77 10.66
CA GLU A 3 37.10 3.27 11.38
C GLU A 3 35.93 4.17 11.00
N VAL A 4 35.00 3.63 10.27
CA VAL A 4 33.72 4.28 10.01
C VAL A 4 32.89 4.12 11.26
N HIS A 5 32.83 5.15 12.11
CA HIS A 5 31.89 5.20 13.21
C HIS A 5 30.50 5.53 12.66
N ASP A 6 29.51 4.77 13.09
CA ASP A 6 28.10 5.09 12.85
C ASP A 6 27.77 6.37 13.65
N GLU A 7 27.19 7.38 13.01
CA GLU A 7 26.80 8.64 13.65
C GLU A 7 25.93 8.44 14.91
N ILE A 8 25.20 7.32 14.98
CA ILE A 8 24.38 6.95 16.15
C ILE A 8 25.23 6.69 17.38
N LEU A 9 26.52 6.29 17.22
CA LEU A 9 27.41 5.95 18.32
C LEU A 9 28.20 7.16 18.83
N ASP A 10 28.15 8.28 18.13
CA ASP A 10 28.87 9.50 18.53
C ASP A 10 28.01 10.41 19.43
N VAL A 11 28.01 10.07 20.72
CA VAL A 11 27.19 10.77 21.75
C VAL A 11 27.74 12.16 22.07
N SER A 12 28.96 12.48 21.65
CA SER A 12 29.68 13.71 22.01
C SER A 12 29.63 14.81 20.93
N GLU A 13 29.30 14.46 19.68
CA GLU A 13 29.15 15.45 18.63
C GLU A 13 27.80 16.16 18.70
N PRO A 14 27.76 17.48 18.46
CA PRO A 14 26.49 18.19 18.32
C PRO A 14 25.77 17.67 17.09
N HIS A 15 24.44 17.48 17.19
CA HIS A 15 23.62 17.10 16.05
C HIS A 15 23.86 18.04 14.86
N HIS A 16 24.44 17.49 13.78
CA HIS A 16 24.52 18.20 12.52
C HIS A 16 23.12 18.17 11.87
N TYR A 17 22.45 19.31 11.86
CA TYR A 17 21.26 19.49 11.03
C TYR A 17 21.70 19.53 9.57
N ASP A 18 21.20 18.59 8.77
CA ASP A 18 21.43 18.63 7.32
C ASP A 18 20.59 19.75 6.71
N GLU A 19 21.22 20.90 6.49
CA GLU A 19 20.60 22.09 5.90
C GLU A 19 20.43 21.97 4.38
N SER A 20 20.84 20.85 3.77
CA SER A 20 20.75 20.64 2.32
C SER A 20 19.31 20.54 1.81
N ILE A 21 18.38 20.13 2.69
CA ILE A 21 16.95 20.00 2.38
C ILE A 21 16.18 21.15 3.02
N SER A 22 15.59 21.99 2.18
CA SER A 22 14.74 23.11 2.63
C SER A 22 13.35 22.63 3.07
N SER A 23 12.71 21.76 2.28
CA SER A 23 11.42 21.15 2.64
C SER A 23 11.22 19.81 1.93
N ILE A 24 10.36 18.99 2.52
CA ILE A 24 9.82 17.77 1.90
C ILE A 24 8.32 17.94 1.86
N ASP A 25 7.77 18.13 0.65
CA ASP A 25 6.34 18.33 0.44
C ASP A 25 5.73 17.08 -0.21
N LEU A 26 4.57 16.65 0.28
CA LEU A 26 3.85 15.52 -0.27
C LEU A 26 2.85 15.99 -1.32
N TYR A 27 2.99 15.50 -2.56
CA TYR A 27 2.11 15.83 -3.67
C TYR A 27 1.25 14.66 -4.05
N GLU A 28 -0.03 14.93 -4.33
CA GLU A 28 -1.02 13.97 -4.77
C GLU A 28 -1.16 14.00 -6.29
N TYR A 29 -1.15 12.83 -6.93
CA TYR A 29 -1.35 12.64 -8.35
C TYR A 29 -2.52 11.72 -8.59
N THR A 30 -3.51 12.20 -9.30
CA THR A 30 -4.72 11.46 -9.65
C THR A 30 -4.61 10.81 -11.02
N PRO A 31 -5.42 9.80 -11.35
CA PRO A 31 -5.45 9.17 -12.66
C PRO A 31 -5.73 10.17 -13.79
N GLN A 32 -5.04 10.01 -14.90
CA GLN A 32 -5.19 10.86 -16.07
C GLN A 32 -6.54 10.66 -16.78
N THR A 33 -7.08 9.45 -16.73
CA THR A 33 -8.40 9.12 -17.28
C THR A 33 -9.43 9.14 -16.15
N GLN A 34 -10.39 10.04 -16.25
CA GLN A 34 -11.60 10.04 -15.42
C GLN A 34 -12.57 8.95 -15.95
N GLY A 35 -12.13 7.70 -15.92
CA GLY A 35 -12.94 6.55 -16.27
C GLY A 35 -13.60 5.93 -15.04
N ASN A 36 -14.48 4.97 -15.28
CA ASN A 36 -15.05 4.17 -14.19
C ASN A 36 -13.98 3.19 -13.68
N ASN A 37 -13.29 3.54 -12.59
CA ASN A 37 -12.25 2.71 -11.95
C ASN A 37 -12.78 1.36 -11.42
N ASN A 38 -14.07 1.13 -11.53
CA ASN A 38 -14.76 -0.06 -11.02
C ASN A 38 -15.02 -1.12 -12.11
N THR A 39 -14.65 -0.84 -13.35
CA THR A 39 -14.77 -1.82 -14.44
C THR A 39 -13.50 -2.69 -14.50
N SER A 40 -13.66 -4.00 -14.52
CA SER A 40 -12.54 -4.92 -14.70
C SER A 40 -11.82 -4.68 -16.03
N SER A 41 -10.50 -4.91 -16.02
CA SER A 41 -9.57 -4.67 -17.13
C SER A 41 -9.31 -3.20 -17.50
N VAL A 42 -9.89 -2.24 -16.79
CA VAL A 42 -9.55 -0.81 -16.96
C VAL A 42 -8.13 -0.56 -16.46
N GLN A 43 -7.37 0.19 -17.25
CA GLN A 43 -6.06 0.67 -16.85
C GLN A 43 -6.17 2.05 -16.21
N ILE A 44 -5.68 2.16 -15.00
CA ILE A 44 -5.60 3.39 -14.21
C ILE A 44 -4.16 3.86 -14.27
N SER A 45 -3.89 4.95 -14.97
CA SER A 45 -2.54 5.47 -15.13
C SER A 45 -2.38 6.81 -14.44
N MET A 46 -1.35 6.93 -13.61
CA MET A 46 -0.95 8.15 -12.91
C MET A 46 0.46 8.53 -13.37
N THR A 47 0.65 9.78 -13.76
CA THR A 47 1.93 10.24 -14.31
C THR A 47 2.41 11.49 -13.60
N ILE A 48 3.68 11.49 -13.22
CA ILE A 48 4.42 12.63 -12.72
C ILE A 48 5.36 13.07 -13.84
N ASN A 49 5.07 14.19 -14.47
CA ASN A 49 5.86 14.71 -15.58
C ASN A 49 6.33 16.13 -15.27
N ASN A 50 7.31 16.24 -14.39
CA ASN A 50 7.92 17.51 -14.05
C ASN A 50 9.45 17.35 -14.03
N GLN A 51 10.13 18.15 -14.86
CA GLN A 51 11.56 18.01 -15.12
C GLN A 51 12.47 18.61 -14.05
N ASP A 52 11.94 19.47 -13.19
CA ASP A 52 12.74 20.21 -12.22
C ASP A 52 12.50 19.82 -10.76
N ILE A 53 11.98 18.60 -10.53
CA ILE A 53 11.69 18.11 -9.18
C ILE A 53 12.60 16.96 -8.78
N TYR A 54 12.86 16.89 -7.48
CA TYR A 54 13.51 15.77 -6.81
C TYR A 54 12.44 14.94 -6.13
N THR A 55 12.26 13.69 -6.54
CA THR A 55 11.25 12.77 -5.99
C THR A 55 11.91 11.75 -5.07
N LEU A 56 11.22 11.35 -4.00
CA LEU A 56 11.65 10.31 -3.08
C LEU A 56 10.69 9.12 -3.16
N LEU A 57 10.95 8.21 -4.09
CA LEU A 57 10.08 7.07 -4.37
C LEU A 57 9.89 6.15 -3.16
N SER A 58 10.93 5.95 -2.34
CA SER A 58 10.90 5.05 -1.19
C SER A 58 9.88 5.42 -0.10
N LYS A 59 9.42 6.67 -0.09
CA LYS A 59 8.37 7.13 0.84
C LYS A 59 7.04 7.41 0.13
N SER A 60 6.89 7.00 -1.12
CA SER A 60 5.66 7.17 -1.86
C SER A 60 4.67 6.04 -1.57
N TYR A 61 3.38 6.34 -1.71
CA TYR A 61 2.31 5.38 -1.49
C TYR A 61 1.10 5.65 -2.39
N ILE A 62 0.30 4.63 -2.61
CA ILE A 62 -0.99 4.73 -3.28
C ILE A 62 -2.08 4.84 -2.22
N SER A 63 -2.94 5.84 -2.31
CA SER A 63 -4.16 5.95 -1.51
C SER A 63 -5.33 5.39 -2.31
N ILE A 64 -6.09 4.46 -1.72
CA ILE A 64 -7.28 3.87 -2.31
C ILE A 64 -8.45 4.08 -1.35
N LYS A 65 -9.44 4.87 -1.78
CA LYS A 65 -10.68 5.10 -1.06
C LYS A 65 -11.81 4.39 -1.78
N GLY A 66 -12.69 3.77 -1.03
CA GLY A 66 -13.80 3.06 -1.62
C GLY A 66 -14.85 2.67 -0.61
N GLN A 67 -15.81 1.90 -1.10
CA GLN A 67 -16.89 1.35 -0.30
C GLN A 67 -17.23 -0.07 -0.73
N LEU A 68 -17.36 -0.96 0.23
CA LEU A 68 -17.90 -2.30 0.03
C LEU A 68 -19.44 -2.21 -0.01
N ARG A 69 -20.04 -2.63 -1.11
CA ARG A 69 -21.49 -2.55 -1.36
C ARG A 69 -22.06 -3.89 -1.83
N ARG A 70 -23.36 -4.08 -1.66
CA ARG A 70 -24.10 -5.21 -2.22
C ARG A 70 -24.18 -5.10 -3.74
N LEU A 71 -23.93 -6.21 -4.45
CA LEU A 71 -23.84 -6.22 -5.90
C LEU A 71 -25.18 -5.86 -6.58
N GLY A 72 -26.30 -6.34 -6.11
CA GLY A 72 -27.58 -6.22 -6.83
C GLY A 72 -28.25 -4.84 -6.72
N ASN A 73 -28.12 -4.16 -5.59
CA ASN A 73 -28.90 -2.94 -5.30
C ASN A 73 -28.05 -1.73 -4.85
N ASN A 74 -26.74 -1.86 -4.87
CA ASN A 74 -25.79 -0.83 -4.41
C ASN A 74 -25.93 -0.39 -2.94
N ASN A 75 -26.74 -1.08 -2.15
CA ASN A 75 -26.89 -0.74 -0.74
C ASN A 75 -25.64 -1.08 0.06
N ALA A 76 -25.41 -0.35 1.13
CA ALA A 76 -24.41 -0.73 2.12
C ALA A 76 -24.80 -2.03 2.81
N TYR A 77 -23.81 -2.77 3.27
CA TYR A 77 -24.00 -3.86 4.19
C TYR A 77 -24.27 -3.32 5.60
N VAL A 78 -24.89 -4.15 6.43
CA VAL A 78 -25.06 -3.86 7.86
C VAL A 78 -24.02 -4.61 8.67
N ALA A 79 -23.77 -4.21 9.91
CA ALA A 79 -22.74 -4.80 10.77
C ALA A 79 -22.96 -6.30 11.07
N THR A 80 -24.21 -6.77 10.94
CA THR A 80 -24.57 -8.20 11.10
C THR A 80 -24.30 -9.05 9.87
N ASP A 81 -24.06 -8.45 8.70
CA ASP A 81 -23.70 -9.20 7.50
C ASP A 81 -22.30 -9.79 7.65
N GLU A 82 -22.18 -11.08 7.30
CA GLU A 82 -20.92 -11.81 7.42
C GLU A 82 -20.07 -11.67 6.15
N ILE A 83 -19.53 -10.48 5.98
CA ILE A 83 -18.70 -10.09 4.84
C ILE A 83 -17.58 -9.15 5.28
N THR A 84 -16.44 -9.25 4.64
CA THR A 84 -15.32 -8.31 4.79
C THR A 84 -14.41 -8.36 3.56
N LEU A 85 -13.40 -7.51 3.54
CA LEU A 85 -12.28 -7.63 2.61
C LEU A 85 -11.31 -8.72 3.09
N ILE A 86 -10.65 -9.41 2.15
CA ILE A 86 -9.60 -10.38 2.50
C ILE A 86 -8.36 -9.66 3.03
N ASN A 87 -7.41 -10.41 3.60
CA ASN A 87 -6.09 -9.86 3.91
C ASN A 87 -5.43 -9.33 2.64
N ASN A 88 -4.81 -8.15 2.69
CA ASN A 88 -4.16 -7.50 1.53
C ASN A 88 -5.12 -7.24 0.34
N ALA A 89 -6.41 -7.03 0.60
CA ALA A 89 -7.45 -6.92 -0.41
C ALA A 89 -7.16 -5.89 -1.49
N MET A 90 -6.52 -4.76 -1.14
CA MET A 90 -6.24 -3.68 -2.07
C MET A 90 -5.39 -4.14 -3.25
N MET A 91 -4.45 -5.04 -3.01
CA MET A 91 -3.62 -5.60 -4.08
C MET A 91 -4.36 -6.65 -4.92
N HIS A 92 -5.34 -7.35 -4.35
CA HIS A 92 -6.20 -8.29 -5.08
C HIS A 92 -7.22 -7.61 -6.00
N LEU A 93 -7.41 -6.30 -5.85
CA LEU A 93 -8.23 -5.50 -6.77
C LEU A 93 -7.56 -5.29 -8.14
N PHE A 94 -6.31 -5.70 -8.34
CA PHE A 94 -5.56 -5.51 -9.56
C PHE A 94 -4.99 -6.83 -10.10
N THR A 95 -5.01 -6.96 -11.45
CA THR A 95 -4.37 -8.08 -12.16
C THR A 95 -2.93 -7.77 -12.50
N GLY A 96 -2.55 -6.49 -12.57
CA GLY A 96 -1.19 -6.07 -12.88
C GLY A 96 -0.91 -4.67 -12.38
N ILE A 97 0.33 -4.45 -11.97
CA ILE A 97 0.86 -3.13 -11.61
C ILE A 97 2.19 -2.96 -12.32
N LYS A 98 2.36 -1.84 -13.01
CA LYS A 98 3.57 -1.51 -13.77
C LYS A 98 4.10 -0.14 -13.35
N TYR A 99 5.41 -0.07 -13.12
CA TYR A 99 6.12 1.18 -12.88
C TYR A 99 7.12 1.45 -13.99
N GLU A 100 7.09 2.67 -14.52
CA GLU A 100 7.96 3.14 -15.58
C GLU A 100 8.68 4.42 -15.15
N LEU A 101 9.96 4.51 -15.48
CA LEU A 101 10.79 5.67 -15.26
C LEU A 101 11.32 6.18 -16.62
N GLY A 102 10.98 7.42 -16.97
CA GLY A 102 11.15 7.91 -18.33
C GLY A 102 10.22 7.16 -19.29
N ASN A 103 10.80 6.48 -20.27
CA ASN A 103 10.09 5.61 -21.21
C ASN A 103 10.48 4.14 -21.03
N THR A 104 11.10 3.80 -19.91
CA THR A 104 11.60 2.46 -19.63
C THR A 104 10.76 1.84 -18.52
N THR A 105 10.23 0.65 -18.76
CA THR A 105 9.60 -0.15 -17.71
C THR A 105 10.68 -0.65 -16.76
N ILE A 106 10.57 -0.29 -15.48
CA ILE A 106 11.48 -0.71 -14.45
C ILE A 106 11.02 -2.04 -13.85
N GLU A 107 9.75 -2.09 -13.45
CA GLU A 107 9.21 -3.27 -12.80
C GLU A 107 7.74 -3.48 -13.19
N THR A 108 7.36 -4.74 -13.39
CA THR A 108 5.99 -5.15 -13.67
C THR A 108 5.64 -6.36 -12.83
N ILE A 109 4.54 -6.26 -12.10
CA ILE A 109 4.05 -7.34 -11.25
C ILE A 109 2.70 -7.80 -11.76
N ASN A 110 2.62 -9.07 -12.13
CA ASN A 110 1.38 -9.74 -12.45
C ASN A 110 0.80 -10.35 -11.17
N TYR A 111 -0.52 -10.26 -11.01
CA TYR A 111 -1.24 -10.75 -9.83
C TYR A 111 -0.67 -10.19 -8.52
N PRO A 112 -0.61 -8.86 -8.35
CA PRO A 112 0.04 -8.22 -7.22
C PRO A 112 -0.53 -8.68 -5.87
N GLY A 113 -1.82 -9.01 -5.80
CA GLY A 113 -2.43 -9.56 -4.59
C GLY A 113 -1.75 -10.82 -4.09
N GLN A 114 -1.49 -11.77 -4.98
CA GLN A 114 -0.81 -13.03 -4.63
C GLN A 114 0.67 -12.79 -4.32
N THR A 115 1.36 -12.05 -5.19
CA THR A 115 2.80 -11.78 -5.04
C THR A 115 3.11 -11.04 -3.74
N THR A 116 2.41 -9.95 -3.46
CA THR A 116 2.64 -9.16 -2.23
C THR A 116 2.17 -9.89 -0.98
N SER A 117 1.14 -10.74 -1.08
CA SER A 117 0.75 -11.60 0.04
C SER A 117 1.83 -12.62 0.40
N MET A 118 2.41 -13.29 -0.59
CA MET A 118 3.53 -14.23 -0.35
C MET A 118 4.73 -13.52 0.28
N ILE A 119 5.13 -12.37 -0.26
CA ILE A 119 6.23 -11.58 0.29
C ILE A 119 5.90 -11.15 1.74
N GLY A 120 4.69 -10.66 1.98
CA GLY A 120 4.28 -10.20 3.30
C GLY A 120 4.25 -11.32 4.35
N TYR A 121 3.77 -12.52 3.99
CA TYR A 121 3.80 -13.67 4.91
C TYR A 121 5.23 -14.12 5.26
N LEU A 122 6.19 -13.91 4.39
CA LEU A 122 7.60 -14.26 4.61
C LEU A 122 8.40 -13.17 5.32
N SER A 123 8.02 -11.89 5.14
CA SER A 123 8.86 -10.75 5.53
C SER A 123 8.31 -9.96 6.71
N TYR A 124 6.98 -9.91 6.89
CA TYR A 124 6.40 -9.08 7.94
C TYR A 124 6.34 -9.82 9.28
N PRO A 125 6.78 -9.18 10.37
CA PRO A 125 6.63 -9.72 11.72
C PRO A 125 5.15 -9.77 12.11
N ASP A 126 4.83 -10.59 13.12
CA ASP A 126 3.44 -10.77 13.55
C ASP A 126 2.79 -9.48 14.05
N ASP A 127 3.55 -8.62 14.70
CA ASP A 127 3.06 -7.31 15.17
C ASP A 127 2.75 -6.32 14.06
N PHE A 128 3.20 -6.57 12.83
CA PHE A 128 2.87 -5.72 11.68
C PHE A 128 1.36 -5.64 11.44
N SER A 129 0.64 -6.73 11.62
CA SER A 129 -0.83 -6.77 11.49
C SER A 129 -1.57 -5.89 12.50
N LYS A 130 -0.94 -5.54 13.62
CA LYS A 130 -1.51 -4.71 14.69
C LYS A 130 -1.03 -3.27 14.67
N SER A 131 -0.14 -2.93 13.76
CA SER A 131 0.49 -1.62 13.64
C SER A 131 0.38 -1.06 12.21
N SER A 132 1.48 -0.92 11.51
CA SER A 132 1.54 -0.35 10.15
C SER A 132 0.73 -1.14 9.11
N GLY A 133 0.50 -2.43 9.34
CA GLY A 133 -0.29 -3.27 8.45
C GLY A 133 -1.75 -2.84 8.33
N LEU A 134 -2.32 -2.25 9.38
CA LEU A 134 -3.71 -1.76 9.34
C LEU A 134 -3.92 -0.71 8.26
N ILE A 135 -2.90 0.12 8.00
CA ILE A 135 -2.95 1.19 7.01
C ILE A 135 -3.03 0.63 5.58
N CYS A 136 -2.43 -0.54 5.33
CA CYS A 136 -2.40 -1.16 4.01
C CYS A 136 -3.34 -2.37 3.87
N CYS A 137 -4.33 -2.51 4.73
CA CYS A 137 -5.26 -3.63 4.75
C CYS A 137 -4.58 -4.98 5.01
N TRP A 138 -3.51 -4.98 5.85
CA TRP A 138 -2.79 -6.17 6.21
C TRP A 138 -3.16 -6.62 7.62
N SER A 139 -4.05 -7.60 7.71
CA SER A 139 -4.44 -8.28 8.96
C SER A 139 -4.62 -9.74 8.65
N LYS A 140 -3.62 -10.56 9.04
CA LYS A 140 -3.58 -11.99 8.73
C LYS A 140 -4.76 -12.72 9.36
N ASP A 141 -5.36 -13.64 8.61
CA ASP A 141 -6.32 -14.55 9.17
C ASP A 141 -5.65 -15.49 10.17
N THR A 142 -6.30 -15.68 11.32
CA THR A 142 -5.80 -16.52 12.41
C THR A 142 -6.75 -17.66 12.61
N TYR A 143 -6.32 -18.89 12.31
CA TYR A 143 -7.04 -20.12 12.59
C TYR A 143 -6.04 -21.27 12.77
N THR A 144 -6.40 -22.25 13.58
CA THR A 144 -5.48 -23.33 13.96
C THR A 144 -5.93 -24.71 13.51
N THR A 145 -7.16 -24.87 13.01
CA THR A 145 -7.71 -26.18 12.64
C THR A 145 -7.99 -26.30 11.15
N ALA A 146 -8.00 -27.54 10.67
CA ALA A 146 -8.23 -27.86 9.28
C ALA A 146 -9.71 -27.83 8.85
N ASP A 147 -10.62 -27.49 9.74
CA ASP A 147 -12.07 -27.58 9.48
C ASP A 147 -12.63 -26.39 8.71
N SER A 148 -13.73 -26.62 7.99
CA SER A 148 -14.35 -25.68 7.07
C SER A 148 -14.92 -24.41 7.73
N ASP A 149 -15.18 -24.45 9.03
CA ASP A 149 -15.75 -23.36 9.81
C ASP A 149 -14.73 -22.26 10.21
N LYS A 150 -13.57 -22.33 9.66
CA LYS A 150 -12.39 -21.50 9.89
C LYS A 150 -12.61 -20.03 9.73
N TYR A 151 -13.55 -19.68 8.92
CA TYR A 151 -13.91 -18.32 8.63
C TYR A 151 -15.28 -17.99 9.23
N SER A 152 -15.79 -18.83 10.14
CA SER A 152 -17.04 -18.51 10.78
C SER A 152 -16.89 -17.24 11.59
N PRO A 153 -17.42 -16.12 11.11
CA PRO A 153 -17.38 -14.85 11.80
C PRO A 153 -18.30 -14.84 13.02
N SER A 154 -19.08 -15.91 13.20
CA SER A 154 -20.01 -16.09 14.32
C SER A 154 -19.34 -16.52 15.62
N ALA A 155 -18.07 -16.92 15.60
CA ALA A 155 -17.36 -17.17 16.84
C ALA A 155 -17.23 -15.85 17.61
N ALA A 156 -17.82 -15.78 18.79
CA ALA A 156 -17.74 -14.62 19.66
C ALA A 156 -16.28 -14.33 20.01
N ALA A 157 -15.92 -13.04 20.02
CA ALA A 157 -14.60 -12.62 20.45
C ALA A 157 -14.34 -13.16 21.87
N PRO A 158 -13.18 -13.79 22.13
CA PRO A 158 -12.86 -14.27 23.47
C PRO A 158 -12.81 -13.13 24.46
N ALA A 159 -13.47 -13.26 25.60
CA ALA A 159 -13.53 -12.22 26.64
C ALA A 159 -12.14 -11.81 27.19
N ALA A 160 -11.18 -12.73 27.15
CA ALA A 160 -9.79 -12.50 27.59
C ALA A 160 -8.85 -12.05 26.45
N GLY A 161 -9.37 -11.72 25.26
CA GLY A 161 -8.59 -11.46 24.07
C GLY A 161 -8.20 -12.76 23.32
N TYR A 162 -7.73 -12.60 22.09
CA TYR A 162 -7.29 -13.71 21.27
C TYR A 162 -5.99 -14.33 21.80
N ILE A 163 -6.01 -15.65 22.02
CA ILE A 163 -4.81 -16.41 22.39
C ILE A 163 -4.56 -17.43 21.27
N PRO A 164 -3.42 -17.37 20.54
CA PRO A 164 -3.07 -18.33 19.51
C PRO A 164 -3.11 -19.76 20.02
N GLY A 165 -3.73 -20.67 19.28
CA GLY A 165 -3.84 -22.08 19.64
C GLY A 165 -4.94 -22.41 20.67
N VAL A 166 -5.50 -21.42 21.38
CA VAL A 166 -6.56 -21.61 22.37
C VAL A 166 -7.94 -21.27 21.79
N ASN A 167 -8.02 -20.18 21.02
CA ASN A 167 -9.26 -19.72 20.39
C ASN A 167 -9.32 -20.16 18.93
N ALA A 168 -9.30 -21.47 18.70
CA ALA A 168 -9.12 -22.08 17.38
C ALA A 168 -10.16 -21.65 16.32
N ASN A 169 -11.36 -21.27 16.75
CA ASN A 169 -12.48 -20.92 15.86
C ASN A 169 -12.64 -19.41 15.67
N TYR A 170 -11.80 -18.58 16.29
CA TYR A 170 -11.88 -17.14 16.17
C TYR A 170 -10.85 -16.62 15.18
N ASN A 171 -11.32 -15.94 14.14
CA ASN A 171 -10.47 -15.30 13.17
C ASN A 171 -10.29 -13.80 13.51
N GLU A 172 -9.21 -13.48 14.22
CA GLU A 172 -8.90 -12.11 14.65
C GLU A 172 -8.74 -11.17 13.44
N GLY A 173 -8.04 -11.61 12.38
CA GLY A 173 -7.83 -10.81 11.18
C GLY A 173 -9.13 -10.46 10.47
N PHE A 174 -10.05 -11.42 10.36
CA PHE A 174 -11.39 -11.16 9.84
C PHE A 174 -12.12 -10.11 10.70
N ALA A 175 -12.12 -10.28 12.01
CA ALA A 175 -12.80 -9.37 12.93
C ALA A 175 -12.25 -7.94 12.85
N ILE A 176 -10.94 -7.77 12.77
CA ILE A 176 -10.28 -6.47 12.61
C ILE A 176 -10.74 -5.81 11.30
N ARG A 177 -10.65 -6.50 10.16
CA ARG A 177 -11.05 -5.96 8.85
C ARG A 177 -12.55 -5.63 8.81
N LYS A 178 -13.39 -6.53 9.34
CA LYS A 178 -14.84 -6.28 9.46
C LYS A 178 -15.12 -5.07 10.36
N GLY A 179 -14.48 -5.00 11.51
CA GLY A 179 -14.61 -3.87 12.44
C GLY A 179 -14.22 -2.55 11.78
N HIS A 180 -13.13 -2.52 11.02
CA HIS A 180 -12.70 -1.32 10.29
C HIS A 180 -13.76 -0.84 9.28
N LEU A 181 -14.35 -1.75 8.50
CA LEU A 181 -15.36 -1.41 7.50
C LEU A 181 -16.69 -0.95 8.11
N PHE A 182 -17.12 -1.57 9.20
CA PHE A 182 -18.44 -1.34 9.77
C PHE A 182 -18.47 -0.38 10.96
N SER A 183 -17.31 0.11 11.43
CA SER A 183 -17.21 1.26 12.31
C SER A 183 -17.20 2.59 11.55
N ALA A 184 -16.95 2.56 10.24
CA ALA A 184 -16.94 3.75 9.39
C ALA A 184 -18.35 4.30 9.16
N ASN A 185 -18.45 5.60 8.91
CA ASN A 185 -19.71 6.25 8.49
C ASN A 185 -19.46 7.02 7.18
N PRO A 186 -20.09 6.64 6.07
CA PRO A 186 -21.09 5.56 5.92
C PRO A 186 -20.47 4.15 6.01
N LEU A 187 -21.31 3.16 6.34
CA LEU A 187 -20.88 1.77 6.51
C LEU A 187 -20.25 1.20 5.24
N GLY A 188 -19.23 0.39 5.44
CA GLY A 188 -18.47 -0.25 4.36
C GLY A 188 -17.42 0.64 3.70
N CYS A 189 -17.31 1.92 4.08
CA CYS A 189 -16.26 2.80 3.56
C CYS A 189 -14.90 2.44 4.12
N PHE A 190 -13.88 2.62 3.29
CA PHE A 190 -12.49 2.42 3.66
C PHE A 190 -11.57 3.42 2.96
N GLU A 191 -10.42 3.63 3.58
CA GLU A 191 -9.27 4.32 3.00
C GLU A 191 -8.02 3.56 3.41
N PHE A 192 -7.25 3.10 2.43
CA PHE A 192 -6.00 2.41 2.66
C PHE A 192 -4.86 3.07 1.90
N HIS A 193 -3.68 3.07 2.53
CA HIS A 193 -2.45 3.64 1.97
C HIS A 193 -1.44 2.52 1.77
N ILE A 194 -1.11 2.24 0.53
CA ILE A 194 -0.20 1.14 0.17
C ILE A 194 1.16 1.71 -0.19
N PRO A 195 2.19 1.54 0.64
CA PRO A 195 3.55 1.96 0.30
C PRO A 195 4.02 1.28 -0.97
N LEU A 196 4.69 1.99 -1.88
CA LEU A 196 5.24 1.36 -3.08
C LEU A 196 6.31 0.32 -2.78
N SER A 197 7.00 0.44 -1.66
CA SER A 197 7.95 -0.59 -1.18
C SER A 197 7.27 -1.92 -0.81
N HIS A 198 5.95 -1.93 -0.58
CA HIS A 198 5.17 -3.15 -0.41
C HIS A 198 4.95 -3.88 -1.75
N ILE A 199 5.08 -3.16 -2.86
CA ILE A 199 4.77 -3.64 -4.21
C ILE A 199 6.05 -3.90 -4.99
N PHE A 200 6.93 -2.90 -5.06
CA PHE A 200 8.10 -2.88 -5.94
C PHE A 200 9.41 -2.92 -5.16
N GLY A 201 10.33 -3.80 -5.55
CA GLY A 201 11.68 -3.82 -5.03
C GLY A 201 12.46 -2.53 -5.34
N PHE A 202 12.24 -1.95 -6.53
CA PHE A 202 12.84 -0.66 -6.88
C PHE A 202 12.42 0.49 -5.95
N ALA A 203 11.26 0.43 -5.31
CA ALA A 203 10.82 1.45 -4.36
C ALA A 203 11.63 1.45 -3.05
N GLU A 204 12.47 0.46 -2.79
CA GLU A 204 13.43 0.49 -1.67
C GLU A 204 14.63 1.42 -1.92
N TYR A 205 14.77 1.95 -3.14
CA TYR A 205 15.82 2.91 -3.46
C TYR A 205 15.62 4.22 -2.69
N LYS A 206 16.45 4.43 -1.66
CA LYS A 206 16.30 5.52 -0.67
C LYS A 206 16.87 6.87 -1.12
N LYS A 207 17.37 6.98 -2.37
CA LYS A 207 17.92 8.24 -2.89
C LYS A 207 16.89 8.95 -3.76
N VAL A 208 17.10 10.26 -3.93
CA VAL A 208 16.27 11.10 -4.77
C VAL A 208 16.44 10.77 -6.25
N ILE A 209 15.33 10.86 -7.01
CA ILE A 209 15.33 10.77 -8.47
C ILE A 209 15.01 12.16 -9.00
N TYR A 210 15.81 12.65 -9.94
CA TYR A 210 15.68 13.99 -10.48
C TYR A 210 15.29 14.00 -11.94
N GLY A 211 14.32 14.85 -12.29
CA GLY A 211 14.00 15.22 -13.66
C GLY A 211 13.49 14.10 -14.57
N MET A 212 13.04 12.99 -14.00
CA MET A 212 12.52 11.87 -14.76
C MET A 212 11.00 11.80 -14.66
N LYS A 213 10.37 11.41 -15.77
CA LYS A 213 8.94 11.12 -15.78
C LYS A 213 8.68 9.79 -15.06
N HIS A 214 7.77 9.79 -14.10
CA HIS A 214 7.31 8.57 -13.44
C HIS A 214 5.91 8.23 -13.96
N THR A 215 5.68 6.97 -14.28
CA THR A 215 4.35 6.47 -14.65
C THR A 215 4.04 5.21 -13.86
N LEU A 216 2.91 5.23 -13.17
CA LEU A 216 2.37 4.09 -12.45
C LEU A 216 1.06 3.68 -13.12
N THR A 217 0.98 2.43 -13.56
CA THR A 217 -0.21 1.88 -14.23
C THR A 217 -0.72 0.69 -13.44
N LEU A 218 -2.00 0.73 -13.08
CA LEU A 218 -2.71 -0.31 -12.37
C LEU A 218 -3.78 -0.88 -13.31
N THR A 219 -3.86 -2.20 -13.45
CA THR A 219 -4.90 -2.87 -14.24
C THR A 219 -5.93 -3.48 -13.32
N ARG A 220 -7.18 -3.03 -13.40
CA ARG A 220 -8.26 -3.44 -12.51
C ARG A 220 -8.62 -4.92 -12.70
N SER A 221 -8.85 -5.63 -11.58
CA SER A 221 -9.37 -7.00 -11.53
C SER A 221 -10.87 -7.02 -11.25
N SER A 222 -11.45 -8.21 -11.18
CA SER A 222 -12.78 -8.41 -10.60
C SER A 222 -12.73 -8.25 -9.08
N ASP A 223 -13.84 -7.86 -8.48
CA ASP A 223 -13.93 -7.63 -7.03
C ASP A 223 -13.93 -8.93 -6.21
N THR A 224 -14.32 -10.05 -6.83
CA THR A 224 -14.49 -11.33 -6.19
C THR A 224 -13.24 -11.82 -5.46
N ALA A 225 -12.07 -11.52 -6.01
CA ALA A 225 -10.80 -11.92 -5.42
C ALA A 225 -10.42 -11.14 -4.14
N ALA A 226 -11.07 -9.99 -3.90
CA ALA A 226 -10.77 -9.11 -2.78
C ALA A 226 -11.79 -9.21 -1.62
N ILE A 227 -12.89 -9.94 -1.83
CA ILE A 227 -14.01 -10.03 -0.89
C ILE A 227 -14.08 -11.44 -0.29
N TYR A 228 -14.20 -11.50 1.02
CA TYR A 228 -14.58 -12.70 1.74
C TYR A 228 -15.99 -12.54 2.30
N ARG A 229 -16.84 -13.55 2.07
CA ARG A 229 -18.19 -13.60 2.59
C ARG A 229 -18.60 -15.00 3.01
N ASP A 230 -19.50 -15.09 3.97
CA ASP A 230 -20.22 -16.31 4.25
C ASP A 230 -21.21 -16.64 3.12
N ALA A 231 -21.60 -17.92 3.00
CA ALA A 231 -22.56 -18.39 2.01
C ALA A 231 -23.93 -17.70 2.11
N THR A 232 -24.29 -17.20 3.29
CA THR A 232 -25.57 -16.53 3.55
C THR A 232 -25.54 -15.04 3.19
N ALA A 233 -24.37 -14.42 3.07
CA ALA A 233 -24.25 -13.03 2.71
C ALA A 233 -24.43 -12.83 1.20
N VAL A 234 -25.11 -11.74 0.83
CA VAL A 234 -25.30 -11.34 -0.58
C VAL A 234 -23.95 -11.01 -1.21
N ASP A 235 -23.80 -11.28 -2.51
CA ASP A 235 -22.59 -10.94 -3.26
C ASP A 235 -22.26 -9.44 -3.18
N GLY A 236 -20.98 -9.15 -3.02
CA GLY A 236 -20.46 -7.81 -2.86
C GLY A 236 -19.67 -7.33 -4.07
N LYS A 237 -19.52 -6.01 -4.11
CA LYS A 237 -18.61 -5.31 -5.00
C LYS A 237 -17.83 -4.25 -4.25
N VAL A 238 -16.68 -3.88 -4.78
CA VAL A 238 -15.82 -2.82 -4.24
C VAL A 238 -15.90 -1.61 -5.18
N ASP A 239 -16.61 -0.57 -4.75
CA ASP A 239 -16.66 0.69 -5.46
C ASP A 239 -15.46 1.56 -5.04
N ILE A 240 -14.45 1.70 -5.90
CA ILE A 240 -13.33 2.63 -5.71
C ILE A 240 -13.84 4.04 -6.04
N THR A 241 -13.88 4.90 -5.04
CA THR A 241 -14.32 6.30 -5.18
C THR A 241 -13.18 7.25 -5.52
N ASN A 242 -12.01 6.98 -4.99
CA ASN A 242 -10.79 7.72 -5.32
C ASN A 242 -9.58 6.80 -5.29
N ILE A 243 -8.66 7.03 -6.20
CA ILE A 243 -7.33 6.44 -6.20
C ILE A 243 -6.33 7.54 -6.53
N SER A 244 -5.28 7.64 -5.76
CA SER A 244 -4.25 8.66 -5.96
C SER A 244 -2.88 8.14 -5.55
N TRP A 245 -1.85 8.67 -6.19
CA TRP A 245 -0.47 8.39 -5.88
C TRP A 245 0.15 9.57 -5.18
N HIS A 246 0.65 9.35 -3.98
CA HIS A 246 1.30 10.35 -3.16
C HIS A 246 2.81 10.21 -3.28
N MET A 247 3.48 11.28 -3.74
CA MET A 247 4.92 11.32 -3.98
C MET A 247 5.55 12.45 -3.20
N PRO A 248 6.47 12.16 -2.27
CA PRO A 248 7.26 13.19 -1.62
C PRO A 248 8.22 13.84 -2.61
N GLN A 249 8.20 15.16 -2.64
CA GLN A 249 9.12 15.98 -3.42
C GLN A 249 10.01 16.78 -2.47
N ILE A 250 11.29 16.79 -2.79
CA ILE A 250 12.31 17.43 -1.99
C ILE A 250 12.68 18.75 -2.63
N LYS A 251 12.64 19.82 -1.87
CA LYS A 251 13.22 21.12 -2.22
C LYS A 251 14.55 21.26 -1.53
N MET A 252 15.60 21.43 -2.32
CA MET A 252 16.94 21.65 -1.81
C MET A 252 17.18 23.12 -1.50
N ALA A 253 17.99 23.38 -0.50
CA ALA A 253 18.47 24.75 -0.23
C ALA A 253 19.31 25.27 -1.41
N PRO A 254 19.20 26.58 -1.78
CA PRO A 254 19.81 27.12 -2.97
C PRO A 254 21.34 26.94 -3.06
N GLU A 255 21.99 26.89 -1.92
CA GLU A 255 23.44 26.70 -1.79
C GLU A 255 23.89 25.33 -2.32
N TYR A 256 23.10 24.30 -2.10
CA TYR A 256 23.39 22.92 -2.50
C TYR A 256 22.95 22.59 -3.93
N LEU A 257 21.99 23.34 -4.49
CA LEU A 257 21.47 23.12 -5.86
C LEU A 257 22.57 23.15 -6.91
N THR A 258 23.53 24.09 -6.79
CA THR A 258 24.63 24.23 -7.76
C THR A 258 25.56 23.02 -7.74
N GLY A 259 25.87 22.52 -6.56
CA GLY A 259 26.65 21.29 -6.37
C GLY A 259 25.96 20.06 -6.96
N MET A 260 24.69 19.87 -6.63
CA MET A 260 23.89 18.73 -7.11
C MET A 260 23.75 18.74 -8.64
N ARG A 261 23.49 19.92 -9.26
CA ARG A 261 23.42 20.06 -10.72
C ARG A 261 24.74 19.69 -11.42
N LYS A 262 25.90 19.98 -10.80
CA LYS A 262 27.20 19.57 -11.32
C LYS A 262 27.36 18.03 -11.27
N HIS A 263 26.88 17.39 -10.22
CA HIS A 263 26.88 15.92 -10.10
C HIS A 263 25.97 15.27 -11.16
N ILE A 264 24.76 15.76 -11.32
CA ILE A 264 23.81 15.27 -12.33
C ILE A 264 24.37 15.41 -13.75
N LYS A 265 25.00 16.53 -14.08
CA LYS A 265 25.63 16.77 -15.40
C LYS A 265 26.75 15.77 -15.71
N LYS A 266 27.40 15.18 -14.73
CA LYS A 266 28.47 14.19 -14.92
C LYS A 266 27.92 12.83 -15.42
N LYS A 267 26.60 12.65 -15.56
CA LYS A 267 25.95 11.40 -16.05
C LYS A 267 26.52 10.15 -15.37
N ILE A 268 26.63 10.20 -14.04
CA ILE A 268 27.12 9.05 -13.26
C ILE A 268 26.09 7.93 -13.37
N THR A 269 26.53 6.77 -13.87
CA THR A 269 25.72 5.55 -13.85
C THR A 269 25.58 5.08 -12.42
N LEU A 270 24.37 5.02 -11.90
CA LEU A 270 24.09 4.47 -10.58
C LEU A 270 23.73 2.98 -10.73
N PRO A 271 24.47 2.06 -10.11
CA PRO A 271 24.07 0.66 -10.06
C PRO A 271 22.82 0.55 -9.16
N LEU A 272 21.76 -0.02 -9.71
CA LEU A 272 20.54 -0.32 -8.99
C LEU A 272 20.39 -1.83 -8.95
N ALA A 273 20.29 -2.40 -7.74
CA ALA A 273 19.90 -3.78 -7.53
C ALA A 273 18.45 -3.80 -7.01
N PHE A 274 17.60 -4.58 -7.62
CA PHE A 274 16.22 -4.82 -7.23
C PHE A 274 15.76 -6.20 -7.68
#